data_f2bd967909e3076514e82a36dc8651bd
#
_entry.id   f2bd967909e3076514e82a36dc8651bd
#
_cell.length_a   1.000
_cell.length_b   1.000
_cell.length_c   1.000
_cell.angle_alpha   90.00
_cell.angle_beta   90.00
_cell.angle_gamma   90.00
#
_symmetry.space_group_name_H-M   'P 1'
#
loop_
_entity.id
_entity.type
_entity.pdbx_description
1 polymer ?
#
loop_
_entity_poly.entity_id
_entity_poly.type
_entity_poly.pdbx_seq_one_letter_code
_entity_poly.pdbx_strand_id
1 'polypeptide(L)'
;MEMPTYEDLLLPLLKLASDNKEHSLKDAAKEVAGKLNLSEEVQNDLLPSGTQYRYLNRIGWARTHLKKAGLLEYPKRGYFNITPEGQDLLKEGINSIDSNFLKKYDSYLKFTRPSITNTTEEKSENIDLNSSTPEELVDHGYNTIKVNITDQIIEMIKSSTPEFFEHLVIDLLLGMGYGGSRKDADKAIGKVGDEGIDGIINEDKLGLDKIYIQ
;
A
#
# COMPACT_ATOMS: atom_id res chain seq x y z
N MET A 1 -15.95 12.86 3.63
CA MET A 1 -16.30 11.55 4.25
C MET A 1 -15.04 10.71 4.24
N GLU A 2 -14.78 9.94 5.29
CA GLU A 2 -13.62 9.06 5.39
C GLU A 2 -13.71 7.88 4.41
N MET A 3 -12.57 7.33 4.00
CA MET A 3 -12.49 6.18 3.11
C MET A 3 -13.14 4.95 3.79
N PRO A 4 -14.22 4.35 3.24
CA PRO A 4 -14.87 3.19 3.84
C PRO A 4 -13.93 1.97 3.83
N THR A 5 -13.98 1.14 4.86
CA THR A 5 -13.33 -0.17 4.89
C THR A 5 -14.01 -1.14 3.91
N TYR A 6 -13.41 -2.30 3.63
CA TYR A 6 -14.10 -3.29 2.81
C TYR A 6 -15.33 -3.88 3.54
N GLU A 7 -15.33 -3.89 4.87
CA GLU A 7 -16.48 -4.33 5.67
C GLU A 7 -17.66 -3.37 5.55
N ASP A 8 -17.41 -2.06 5.57
CA ASP A 8 -18.43 -1.02 5.35
C ASP A 8 -19.12 -1.15 3.98
N LEU A 9 -18.44 -1.76 3.02
CA LEU A 9 -18.93 -1.96 1.66
C LEU A 9 -19.72 -3.27 1.46
N LEU A 10 -19.69 -4.23 2.41
CA LEU A 10 -20.36 -5.52 2.29
C LEU A 10 -21.88 -5.35 2.13
N LEU A 11 -22.53 -4.70 3.07
CA LEU A 11 -23.98 -4.53 3.03
C LEU A 11 -24.46 -3.61 1.89
N PRO A 12 -23.83 -2.45 1.61
CA PRO A 12 -24.17 -1.64 0.45
C PRO A 12 -24.08 -2.38 -0.87
N LEU A 13 -23.04 -3.21 -1.05
CA LEU A 13 -22.85 -4.01 -2.26
C LEU A 13 -23.89 -5.11 -2.39
N LEU A 14 -24.24 -5.81 -1.30
CA LEU A 14 -25.27 -6.83 -1.29
C LEU A 14 -26.65 -6.20 -1.58
N LYS A 15 -26.97 -5.05 -1.01
CA LYS A 15 -28.19 -4.29 -1.28
C LYS A 15 -28.28 -3.82 -2.74
N LEU A 16 -27.15 -3.45 -3.35
CA LEU A 16 -27.12 -3.09 -4.76
C LEU A 16 -27.56 -4.28 -5.64
N ALA A 17 -27.05 -5.47 -5.36
CA ALA A 17 -27.35 -6.68 -6.12
C ALA A 17 -28.77 -7.24 -5.88
N SER A 18 -29.57 -6.66 -4.97
CA SER A 18 -30.91 -7.15 -4.62
C SER A 18 -31.93 -7.08 -5.77
N ASP A 19 -31.59 -6.37 -6.86
CA ASP A 19 -32.41 -6.27 -8.07
C ASP A 19 -32.37 -7.51 -8.98
N ASN A 20 -31.63 -8.54 -8.59
CA ASN A 20 -31.42 -9.79 -9.33
C ASN A 20 -30.78 -9.65 -10.71
N LYS A 21 -30.10 -8.52 -10.97
CA LYS A 21 -29.38 -8.31 -12.22
C LYS A 21 -27.91 -8.65 -12.07
N GLU A 22 -27.28 -8.86 -13.22
CA GLU A 22 -25.84 -8.99 -13.29
C GLU A 22 -25.18 -7.60 -13.24
N HIS A 23 -24.27 -7.40 -12.28
CA HIS A 23 -23.52 -6.15 -12.11
C HIS A 23 -22.04 -6.36 -12.42
N SER A 24 -21.42 -5.41 -13.14
CA SER A 24 -19.97 -5.35 -13.22
C SER A 24 -19.39 -4.70 -11.95
N LEU A 25 -18.16 -5.06 -11.57
CA LEU A 25 -17.52 -4.43 -10.40
C LEU A 25 -17.40 -2.91 -10.56
N LYS A 26 -17.10 -2.44 -11.79
CA LYS A 26 -16.90 -1.02 -12.07
C LYS A 26 -18.20 -0.21 -11.91
N ASP A 27 -19.30 -0.73 -12.43
CA ASP A 27 -20.60 -0.05 -12.34
C ASP A 27 -21.12 -0.09 -10.90
N ALA A 28 -20.96 -1.24 -10.22
CA ALA A 28 -21.32 -1.39 -8.83
C ALA A 28 -20.52 -0.42 -7.92
N ALA A 29 -19.21 -0.27 -8.16
CA ALA A 29 -18.38 0.68 -7.43
C ALA A 29 -18.89 2.11 -7.58
N LYS A 30 -19.23 2.52 -8.80
CA LYS A 30 -19.77 3.86 -9.07
C LYS A 30 -21.12 4.09 -8.38
N GLU A 31 -22.01 3.11 -8.41
CA GLU A 31 -23.32 3.23 -7.79
C GLU A 31 -23.25 3.24 -6.27
N VAL A 32 -22.42 2.37 -5.66
CA VAL A 32 -22.20 2.34 -4.20
C VAL A 32 -21.54 3.64 -3.74
N ALA A 33 -20.55 4.18 -4.48
CA ALA A 33 -19.94 5.47 -4.19
C ALA A 33 -20.97 6.61 -4.18
N GLY A 34 -21.90 6.60 -5.15
CA GLY A 34 -23.00 7.57 -5.19
C GLY A 34 -23.95 7.44 -4.00
N LYS A 35 -24.33 6.22 -3.60
CA LYS A 35 -25.20 5.96 -2.43
C LYS A 35 -24.54 6.38 -1.10
N LEU A 36 -23.22 6.24 -1.00
CA LEU A 36 -22.45 6.63 0.17
C LEU A 36 -21.97 8.09 0.12
N ASN A 37 -22.28 8.84 -0.94
CA ASN A 37 -21.84 10.22 -1.18
C ASN A 37 -20.30 10.37 -1.06
N LEU A 38 -19.52 9.42 -1.60
CA LEU A 38 -18.07 9.49 -1.59
C LEU A 38 -17.58 10.57 -2.57
N SER A 39 -16.68 11.44 -2.10
CA SER A 39 -16.07 12.47 -2.96
C SER A 39 -15.19 11.83 -4.05
N GLU A 40 -14.97 12.56 -5.14
CA GLU A 40 -14.06 12.13 -6.21
C GLU A 40 -12.63 11.91 -5.70
N GLU A 41 -12.19 12.70 -4.72
CA GLU A 41 -10.89 12.57 -4.08
C GLU A 41 -10.75 11.19 -3.41
N VAL A 42 -11.74 10.76 -2.63
CA VAL A 42 -11.76 9.42 -1.97
C VAL A 42 -11.81 8.31 -3.02
N GLN A 43 -12.58 8.46 -4.11
CA GLN A 43 -12.67 7.44 -5.15
C GLN A 43 -11.38 7.28 -5.96
N ASN A 44 -10.60 8.36 -6.09
CA ASN A 44 -9.34 8.42 -6.85
C ASN A 44 -8.09 8.25 -5.97
N ASP A 45 -8.24 7.99 -4.67
CA ASP A 45 -7.12 7.68 -3.79
C ASP A 45 -6.47 6.35 -4.20
N LEU A 46 -5.16 6.39 -4.47
CA LEU A 46 -4.40 5.22 -4.89
C LEU A 46 -3.87 4.44 -3.69
N LEU A 47 -3.71 3.12 -3.86
CA LEU A 47 -2.85 2.35 -2.98
C LEU A 47 -1.42 2.90 -3.03
N PRO A 48 -0.62 2.76 -1.96
CA PRO A 48 0.79 3.20 -1.94
C PRO A 48 1.63 2.65 -3.09
N SER A 49 1.29 1.46 -3.60
CA SER A 49 1.90 0.87 -4.80
C SER A 49 1.62 1.66 -6.10
N GLY A 50 0.64 2.56 -6.09
CA GLY A 50 0.22 3.34 -7.26
C GLY A 50 -0.49 2.52 -8.35
N THR A 51 -0.74 1.23 -8.13
CA THR A 51 -1.24 0.32 -9.18
C THR A 51 -2.75 0.26 -9.29
N GLN A 52 -3.47 0.62 -8.21
CA GLN A 52 -4.93 0.49 -8.15
C GLN A 52 -5.53 1.56 -7.23
N TYR A 53 -6.75 2.01 -7.52
CA TYR A 53 -7.52 2.83 -6.61
C TYR A 53 -7.94 2.03 -5.37
N ARG A 54 -7.69 2.59 -4.18
CA ARG A 54 -7.96 1.95 -2.89
C ARG A 54 -9.43 1.59 -2.73
N TYR A 55 -10.34 2.51 -3.08
CA TYR A 55 -11.77 2.25 -3.06
C TYR A 55 -12.16 1.06 -3.94
N LEU A 56 -11.62 1.00 -5.18
CA LEU A 56 -11.91 -0.10 -6.11
C LEU A 56 -11.34 -1.44 -5.62
N ASN A 57 -10.20 -1.42 -4.96
CA ASN A 57 -9.64 -2.58 -4.29
C ASN A 57 -10.56 -3.06 -3.16
N ARG A 58 -10.97 -2.18 -2.25
CA ARG A 58 -11.84 -2.52 -1.11
C ARG A 58 -13.21 -3.07 -1.53
N ILE A 59 -13.86 -2.48 -2.52
CA ILE A 59 -15.14 -3.02 -3.02
C ILE A 59 -14.96 -4.35 -3.76
N GLY A 60 -13.83 -4.57 -4.41
CA GLY A 60 -13.44 -5.84 -4.99
C GLY A 60 -13.31 -6.94 -3.93
N TRP A 61 -12.70 -6.62 -2.79
CA TRP A 61 -12.62 -7.53 -1.64
C TRP A 61 -13.98 -7.75 -0.99
N ALA A 62 -14.80 -6.74 -0.79
CA ALA A 62 -16.17 -6.89 -0.29
C ALA A 62 -16.97 -7.90 -1.17
N ARG A 63 -16.90 -7.76 -2.50
CA ARG A 63 -17.49 -8.71 -3.43
C ARG A 63 -16.96 -10.14 -3.25
N THR A 64 -15.65 -10.29 -3.06
CA THR A 64 -15.00 -11.59 -2.85
C THR A 64 -15.48 -12.24 -1.56
N HIS A 65 -15.54 -11.50 -0.46
CA HIS A 65 -16.02 -11.99 0.83
C HIS A 65 -17.49 -12.44 0.75
N LEU A 66 -18.36 -11.66 0.14
CA LEU A 66 -19.77 -12.02 -0.08
C LEU A 66 -19.91 -13.28 -0.94
N LYS A 67 -19.11 -13.42 -2.00
CA LYS A 67 -19.08 -14.65 -2.78
C LYS A 67 -18.64 -15.86 -1.97
N LYS A 68 -17.58 -15.72 -1.18
CA LYS A 68 -17.07 -16.80 -0.33
C LYS A 68 -18.05 -17.22 0.76
N ALA A 69 -18.89 -16.30 1.20
CA ALA A 69 -20.01 -16.59 2.09
C ALA A 69 -21.23 -17.23 1.37
N GLY A 70 -21.24 -17.27 0.02
CA GLY A 70 -22.38 -17.80 -0.74
C GLY A 70 -23.51 -16.80 -0.95
N LEU A 71 -23.30 -15.52 -0.61
CA LEU A 71 -24.33 -14.46 -0.73
C LEU A 71 -24.36 -13.83 -2.14
N LEU A 72 -23.24 -13.92 -2.87
CA LEU A 72 -23.10 -13.56 -4.27
C LEU A 72 -22.58 -14.72 -5.09
N GLU A 73 -22.90 -14.77 -6.36
CA GLU A 73 -22.33 -15.70 -7.33
C GLU A 73 -21.78 -14.95 -8.55
N TYR A 74 -20.92 -15.63 -9.34
CA TYR A 74 -20.31 -15.06 -10.55
C TYR A 74 -20.82 -15.83 -11.75
N PRO A 75 -21.88 -15.37 -12.41
CA PRO A 75 -22.46 -16.07 -13.55
C PRO A 75 -21.51 -16.06 -14.76
N LYS A 76 -20.70 -15.01 -14.88
CA LYS A 76 -19.65 -14.88 -15.90
C LYS A 76 -18.48 -14.03 -15.42
N ARG A 77 -17.36 -14.07 -16.14
CA ARG A 77 -16.17 -13.30 -15.80
C ARG A 77 -16.47 -11.80 -15.70
N GLY A 78 -16.13 -11.20 -14.56
CA GLY A 78 -16.27 -9.76 -14.30
C GLY A 78 -17.66 -9.34 -13.81
N TYR A 79 -18.63 -10.25 -13.75
CA TYR A 79 -19.99 -9.96 -13.29
C TYR A 79 -20.33 -10.76 -12.04
N PHE A 80 -21.28 -10.25 -11.29
CA PHE A 80 -21.85 -10.90 -10.11
C PHE A 80 -23.34 -10.58 -9.99
N ASN A 81 -24.07 -11.45 -9.33
CA ASN A 81 -25.47 -11.29 -8.93
C ASN A 81 -25.69 -11.85 -7.53
N ILE A 82 -26.83 -11.54 -6.94
CA ILE A 82 -27.22 -12.04 -5.63
C ILE A 82 -27.69 -13.50 -5.72
N THR A 83 -27.39 -14.29 -4.69
CA THR A 83 -27.93 -15.65 -4.52
C THR A 83 -29.26 -15.63 -3.75
N PRO A 84 -30.05 -16.73 -3.77
CA PRO A 84 -31.22 -16.86 -2.92
C PRO A 84 -30.92 -16.63 -1.44
N GLU A 85 -29.77 -17.15 -0.93
CA GLU A 85 -29.31 -16.93 0.43
C GLU A 85 -29.02 -15.47 0.73
N GLY A 86 -28.43 -14.74 -0.25
CA GLY A 86 -28.19 -13.31 -0.14
C GLY A 86 -29.49 -12.51 -0.06
N GLN A 87 -30.50 -12.91 -0.83
CA GLN A 87 -31.83 -12.29 -0.78
C GLN A 87 -32.55 -12.53 0.53
N ASP A 88 -32.53 -13.78 1.01
CA ASP A 88 -33.17 -14.13 2.28
C ASP A 88 -32.52 -13.37 3.45
N LEU A 89 -31.19 -13.23 3.42
CA LEU A 89 -30.48 -12.41 4.38
C LEU A 89 -30.95 -10.94 4.38
N LEU A 90 -31.15 -10.34 3.20
CA LEU A 90 -31.67 -8.96 3.14
C LEU A 90 -33.10 -8.81 3.64
N LYS A 91 -33.95 -9.85 3.52
CA LYS A 91 -35.32 -9.87 4.06
C LYS A 91 -35.33 -9.88 5.60
N GLU A 92 -34.28 -10.42 6.26
CA GLU A 92 -34.13 -10.38 7.71
C GLU A 92 -33.91 -8.96 8.26
N GLY A 93 -33.69 -7.96 7.41
CA GLY A 93 -33.58 -6.56 7.81
C GLY A 93 -32.27 -6.22 8.54
N ILE A 94 -31.19 -6.88 8.20
CA ILE A 94 -29.87 -6.66 8.82
C ILE A 94 -29.35 -5.22 8.61
N ASN A 95 -28.69 -4.68 9.62
CA ASN A 95 -28.16 -3.31 9.62
C ASN A 95 -26.66 -3.23 9.28
N SER A 96 -25.91 -4.33 9.45
CA SER A 96 -24.49 -4.41 9.14
C SER A 96 -24.07 -5.84 8.81
N ILE A 97 -23.01 -5.97 8.02
CA ILE A 97 -22.30 -7.22 7.76
C ILE A 97 -20.83 -6.94 7.99
N ASP A 98 -20.17 -7.75 8.79
CA ASP A 98 -18.73 -7.74 9.02
C ASP A 98 -18.14 -9.15 8.81
N SER A 99 -16.84 -9.28 8.91
CA SER A 99 -16.14 -10.57 8.78
C SER A 99 -16.61 -11.59 9.82
N ASN A 100 -16.96 -11.15 11.05
CA ASN A 100 -17.43 -12.04 12.10
C ASN A 100 -18.83 -12.56 11.79
N PHE A 101 -19.69 -11.70 11.25
CA PHE A 101 -21.01 -12.12 10.77
C PHE A 101 -20.90 -13.17 9.65
N LEU A 102 -19.96 -13.01 8.73
CA LEU A 102 -19.76 -13.95 7.63
C LEU A 102 -19.22 -15.31 8.09
N LYS A 103 -18.59 -15.42 9.25
CA LYS A 103 -18.12 -16.70 9.82
C LYS A 103 -19.22 -17.69 10.12
N LYS A 104 -20.50 -17.29 10.16
CA LYS A 104 -21.63 -18.21 10.28
C LYS A 104 -21.81 -19.13 9.07
N TYR A 105 -21.20 -18.78 7.92
CA TYR A 105 -21.26 -19.58 6.71
C TYR A 105 -20.03 -20.51 6.60
N ASP A 106 -20.26 -21.82 6.51
CA ASP A 106 -19.20 -22.84 6.45
C ASP A 106 -18.25 -22.62 5.26
N SER A 107 -18.77 -22.14 4.12
CA SER A 107 -18.00 -21.81 2.94
C SER A 107 -17.00 -20.68 3.21
N TYR A 108 -17.39 -19.70 4.00
CA TYR A 108 -16.54 -18.59 4.40
C TYR A 108 -15.50 -19.02 5.44
N LEU A 109 -15.85 -19.87 6.39
CA LEU A 109 -14.89 -20.43 7.35
C LEU A 109 -13.75 -21.18 6.67
N LYS A 110 -14.03 -21.93 5.59
CA LYS A 110 -13.01 -22.62 4.81
C LYS A 110 -12.06 -21.64 4.10
N PHE A 111 -12.55 -20.49 3.69
CA PHE A 111 -11.77 -19.43 3.06
C PHE A 111 -10.84 -18.70 4.04
N THR A 112 -11.31 -18.47 5.28
CA THR A 112 -10.58 -17.69 6.28
C THR A 112 -9.68 -18.52 7.19
N ARG A 113 -9.68 -19.89 7.07
CA ARG A 113 -8.74 -20.73 7.81
C ARG A 113 -7.32 -20.40 7.40
N PRO A 114 -6.45 -19.93 8.33
CA PRO A 114 -5.05 -19.68 7.99
C PRO A 114 -4.40 -21.01 7.63
N SER A 115 -3.76 -21.10 6.47
CA SER A 115 -2.69 -22.06 6.26
C SER A 115 -1.62 -21.72 7.29
N ILE A 116 -1.35 -22.66 8.19
CA ILE A 116 -0.48 -22.54 9.35
C ILE A 116 0.81 -21.81 8.99
N THR A 117 0.97 -20.59 9.46
CA THR A 117 2.28 -19.96 9.66
C THR A 117 2.21 -19.16 10.97
N ASN A 118 3.00 -19.65 11.93
CA ASN A 118 3.25 -19.01 13.21
C ASN A 118 3.75 -17.58 12.96
N THR A 119 2.99 -16.59 13.35
CA THR A 119 3.48 -15.22 13.45
C THR A 119 3.40 -14.79 14.91
N THR A 120 4.58 -14.63 15.49
CA THR A 120 4.85 -14.01 16.78
C THR A 120 4.24 -12.62 16.81
N GLU A 121 3.45 -12.35 17.84
CA GLU A 121 2.87 -11.03 18.12
C GLU A 121 3.99 -10.06 18.50
N GLU A 122 4.46 -9.25 17.56
CA GLU A 122 5.16 -8.01 17.85
C GLU A 122 4.22 -6.83 17.70
N LYS A 123 4.16 -6.02 18.75
CA LYS A 123 3.37 -4.78 18.84
C LYS A 123 3.85 -3.79 17.81
N SER A 124 3.15 -3.69 16.68
CA SER A 124 3.26 -2.58 15.75
C SER A 124 1.91 -1.86 15.66
N GLU A 125 1.97 -0.56 15.46
CA GLU A 125 0.87 0.41 15.41
C GLU A 125 -0.45 -0.17 14.88
N ASN A 126 -1.56 0.17 15.58
CA ASN A 126 -2.91 -0.36 15.39
C ASN A 126 -3.41 -0.29 13.93
N ILE A 127 -2.96 -1.22 13.11
CA ILE A 127 -3.67 -1.54 11.88
C ILE A 127 -4.72 -2.56 12.29
N ASP A 128 -5.96 -2.22 12.07
CA ASP A 128 -7.02 -3.21 12.16
C ASP A 128 -6.84 -4.22 11.02
N LEU A 129 -6.09 -5.28 11.32
CA LEU A 129 -5.79 -6.38 10.38
C LEU A 129 -7.05 -7.01 9.81
N ASN A 130 -8.20 -6.82 10.47
CA ASN A 130 -9.48 -7.39 10.06
C ASN A 130 -10.20 -6.49 9.04
N SER A 131 -9.90 -5.19 9.00
CA SER A 131 -10.54 -4.22 8.09
C SER A 131 -9.68 -3.83 6.89
N SER A 132 -8.40 -4.23 6.85
CA SER A 132 -7.46 -3.96 5.75
C SER A 132 -7.51 -5.07 4.69
N THR A 133 -7.28 -4.69 3.43
CA THR A 133 -7.13 -5.66 2.34
C THR A 133 -5.71 -6.25 2.34
N PRO A 134 -5.49 -7.45 1.76
CA PRO A 134 -4.15 -8.02 1.64
C PRO A 134 -3.14 -7.10 0.95
N GLU A 135 -3.55 -6.35 -0.06
CA GLU A 135 -2.68 -5.38 -0.75
C GLU A 135 -2.27 -4.24 0.19
N GLU A 136 -3.21 -3.73 0.99
CA GLU A 136 -2.91 -2.70 2.00
C GLU A 136 -1.94 -3.20 3.07
N LEU A 137 -2.06 -4.47 3.48
CA LEU A 137 -1.13 -5.09 4.43
C LEU A 137 0.28 -5.24 3.86
N VAL A 138 0.39 -5.64 2.58
CA VAL A 138 1.69 -5.72 1.88
C VAL A 138 2.33 -4.34 1.77
N ASP A 139 1.57 -3.34 1.34
CA ASP A 139 2.06 -1.96 1.20
C ASP A 139 2.49 -1.38 2.55
N HIS A 140 1.72 -1.64 3.62
CA HIS A 140 2.10 -1.22 4.95
C HIS A 140 3.38 -1.94 5.42
N GLY A 141 3.47 -3.27 5.28
CA GLY A 141 4.65 -4.04 5.64
C GLY A 141 5.90 -3.54 4.89
N TYR A 142 5.78 -3.27 3.59
CA TYR A 142 6.85 -2.69 2.79
C TYR A 142 7.31 -1.32 3.31
N ASN A 143 6.35 -0.42 3.59
CA ASN A 143 6.66 0.91 4.10
C ASN A 143 7.30 0.86 5.50
N THR A 144 6.82 -0.03 6.37
CA THR A 144 7.41 -0.24 7.70
C THR A 144 8.87 -0.70 7.59
N ILE A 145 9.14 -1.69 6.74
CA ILE A 145 10.50 -2.17 6.48
C ILE A 145 11.37 -1.03 5.92
N LYS A 146 10.87 -0.27 4.94
CA LYS A 146 11.58 0.85 4.32
C LYS A 146 11.97 1.92 5.34
N VAL A 147 11.04 2.32 6.22
CA VAL A 147 11.30 3.31 7.29
C VAL A 147 12.37 2.77 8.23
N ASN A 148 12.20 1.54 8.74
CA ASN A 148 13.17 0.93 9.65
C ASN A 148 14.58 0.82 9.05
N ILE A 149 14.70 0.43 7.78
CA ILE A 149 15.99 0.36 7.09
C ILE A 149 16.57 1.77 6.91
N THR A 150 15.75 2.76 6.56
CA THR A 150 16.20 4.15 6.42
C THR A 150 16.75 4.67 7.75
N ASP A 151 16.04 4.44 8.85
CA ASP A 151 16.46 4.87 10.18
C ASP A 151 17.78 4.18 10.60
N GLN A 152 17.92 2.87 10.34
CA GLN A 152 19.14 2.13 10.60
C GLN A 152 20.32 2.67 9.77
N ILE A 153 20.12 2.97 8.48
CA ILE A 153 21.16 3.54 7.63
C ILE A 153 21.59 4.92 8.15
N ILE A 154 20.64 5.78 8.52
CA ILE A 154 20.92 7.11 9.09
C ILE A 154 21.71 6.99 10.40
N GLU A 155 21.34 6.07 11.29
CA GLU A 155 22.08 5.82 12.54
C GLU A 155 23.51 5.30 12.28
N MET A 156 23.68 4.40 11.30
CA MET A 156 25.00 3.93 10.89
C MET A 156 25.86 5.06 10.35
N ILE A 157 25.30 5.94 9.50
CA ILE A 157 26.00 7.11 8.97
C ILE A 157 26.41 8.04 10.12
N LYS A 158 25.50 8.38 11.03
CA LYS A 158 25.78 9.26 12.18
C LYS A 158 26.83 8.70 13.14
N SER A 159 26.94 7.38 13.25
CA SER A 159 27.92 6.71 14.11
C SER A 159 29.26 6.47 13.41
N SER A 160 29.37 6.75 12.12
CA SER A 160 30.60 6.57 11.34
C SER A 160 31.58 7.74 11.56
N THR A 161 32.82 7.56 11.08
CA THR A 161 33.85 8.62 11.16
C THR A 161 33.52 9.76 10.18
N PRO A 162 33.99 11.00 10.46
CA PRO A 162 33.86 12.10 9.49
C PRO A 162 34.40 11.76 8.11
N GLU A 163 35.55 11.12 8.05
CA GLU A 163 36.17 10.66 6.79
C GLU A 163 35.24 9.72 5.99
N PHE A 164 34.54 8.80 6.69
CA PHE A 164 33.57 7.94 6.03
C PHE A 164 32.41 8.75 5.45
N PHE A 165 31.94 9.76 6.17
CA PHE A 165 30.84 10.61 5.70
C PHE A 165 31.22 11.43 4.46
N GLU A 166 32.43 12.02 4.45
CA GLU A 166 33.00 12.72 3.29
C GLU A 166 33.04 11.82 2.05
N HIS A 167 33.58 10.60 2.18
CA HIS A 167 33.60 9.62 1.10
C HIS A 167 32.20 9.23 0.64
N LEU A 168 31.26 9.02 1.56
CA LEU A 168 29.88 8.66 1.25
C LEU A 168 29.18 9.75 0.45
N VAL A 169 29.38 11.03 0.78
CA VAL A 169 28.78 12.16 0.06
C VAL A 169 29.32 12.20 -1.39
N ILE A 170 30.62 12.00 -1.57
CA ILE A 170 31.24 11.95 -2.88
C ILE A 170 30.71 10.78 -3.72
N ASP A 171 30.65 9.57 -3.13
CA ASP A 171 30.11 8.39 -3.80
C ASP A 171 28.64 8.57 -4.17
N LEU A 172 27.85 9.24 -3.34
CA LEU A 172 26.44 9.56 -3.62
C LEU A 172 26.33 10.51 -4.82
N LEU A 173 27.10 11.59 -4.85
CA LEU A 173 27.11 12.54 -5.96
C LEU A 173 27.55 11.90 -7.27
N LEU A 174 28.59 11.05 -7.24
CA LEU A 174 29.02 10.25 -8.39
C LEU A 174 27.90 9.30 -8.86
N GLY A 175 27.21 8.65 -7.91
CA GLY A 175 26.07 7.78 -8.22
C GLY A 175 24.87 8.52 -8.82
N MET A 176 24.68 9.79 -8.47
CA MET A 176 23.67 10.67 -9.07
C MET A 176 24.07 11.18 -10.47
N GLY A 177 25.31 10.92 -10.91
CA GLY A 177 25.81 11.28 -12.25
C GLY A 177 26.63 12.57 -12.29
N TYR A 178 26.89 13.19 -11.13
CA TYR A 178 27.86 14.27 -11.05
C TYR A 178 29.29 13.75 -11.18
N GLY A 179 30.16 14.57 -11.76
CA GLY A 179 31.60 14.29 -11.81
C GLY A 179 32.05 13.35 -12.89
N GLY A 180 33.37 13.29 -13.03
CA GLY A 180 34.10 12.45 -13.97
C GLY A 180 34.29 11.01 -13.45
N SER A 181 35.54 10.60 -13.22
CA SER A 181 35.86 9.28 -12.68
C SER A 181 36.07 9.34 -11.18
N ARG A 182 35.79 8.20 -10.48
CA ARG A 182 36.10 8.02 -9.05
C ARG A 182 37.55 8.36 -8.70
N LYS A 183 38.48 8.10 -9.64
CA LYS A 183 39.92 8.45 -9.49
C LYS A 183 40.19 9.95 -9.39
N ASP A 184 39.32 10.77 -9.97
CA ASP A 184 39.47 12.22 -9.93
C ASP A 184 38.87 12.78 -8.63
N ALA A 185 37.79 12.18 -8.14
CA ALA A 185 37.17 12.51 -6.86
C ALA A 185 38.06 12.10 -5.67
N ASP A 186 38.69 10.91 -5.70
CA ASP A 186 39.60 10.44 -4.64
C ASP A 186 40.85 11.33 -4.49
N LYS A 187 41.28 12.04 -5.53
CA LYS A 187 42.38 13.00 -5.46
C LYS A 187 42.02 14.31 -4.80
N ALA A 188 40.73 14.57 -4.68
CA ALA A 188 40.16 15.80 -4.15
C ALA A 188 39.78 15.71 -2.67
N ILE A 189 39.86 14.50 -2.08
CA ILE A 189 39.53 14.27 -0.66
C ILE A 189 40.75 14.66 0.20
N GLY A 190 40.53 15.61 1.08
CA GLY A 190 41.32 15.86 2.28
C GLY A 190 42.86 15.95 2.10
N LYS A 191 43.38 17.07 1.61
CA LYS A 191 44.73 17.48 2.02
C LYS A 191 44.65 18.39 3.21
N VAL A 192 45.33 18.01 4.26
CA VAL A 192 45.45 18.82 5.47
C VAL A 192 45.93 20.23 5.06
N GLY A 193 45.06 21.25 5.18
CA GLY A 193 45.38 22.63 4.88
C GLY A 193 44.46 23.32 3.84
N ASP A 194 43.37 22.70 3.41
CA ASP A 194 42.52 23.17 2.30
C ASP A 194 41.31 24.06 2.74
N GLU A 195 41.55 24.97 3.70
CA GLU A 195 40.55 25.98 4.16
C GLU A 195 39.14 25.41 4.47
N GLY A 196 39.06 24.10 4.82
CA GLY A 196 37.81 23.42 5.20
C GLY A 196 37.02 22.87 4.00
N ILE A 197 37.66 22.60 2.88
CA ILE A 197 37.04 21.92 1.74
C ILE A 197 37.18 20.41 1.93
N ASP A 198 36.07 19.70 2.08
CA ASP A 198 36.02 18.24 2.32
C ASP A 198 36.10 17.43 1.02
N GLY A 199 35.80 18.07 -0.13
CA GLY A 199 35.91 17.42 -1.43
C GLY A 199 35.63 18.36 -2.61
N ILE A 200 36.12 17.96 -3.78
CA ILE A 200 35.87 18.66 -5.03
C ILE A 200 35.38 17.64 -6.08
N ILE A 201 34.24 17.91 -6.68
CA ILE A 201 33.66 17.07 -7.73
C ILE A 201 33.39 17.92 -8.96
N ASN A 202 33.59 17.37 -10.18
CA ASN A 202 33.17 18.07 -11.37
C ASN A 202 31.66 18.06 -11.52
N GLU A 203 31.03 19.12 -12.00
CA GLU A 203 29.60 19.17 -12.24
C GLU A 203 29.17 18.20 -13.34
N ASP A 204 30.01 18.10 -14.38
CA ASP A 204 29.75 17.25 -15.55
C ASP A 204 30.95 16.35 -15.89
N LYS A 205 30.76 15.46 -16.87
CA LYS A 205 31.82 14.57 -17.38
C LYS A 205 32.92 15.28 -18.13
N LEU A 206 32.72 16.53 -18.53
CA LEU A 206 33.71 17.34 -19.24
C LEU A 206 34.64 18.08 -18.28
N GLY A 207 34.22 18.22 -17.00
CA GLY A 207 35.02 18.85 -15.96
C GLY A 207 35.18 20.36 -16.11
N LEU A 208 34.18 21.01 -16.74
CA LEU A 208 34.23 22.46 -17.00
C LEU A 208 33.96 23.25 -15.72
N ASP A 209 33.01 22.80 -14.90
CA ASP A 209 32.64 23.42 -13.63
C ASP A 209 32.91 22.48 -12.46
N LYS A 210 33.18 23.04 -11.27
CA LYS A 210 33.52 22.31 -10.07
C LYS A 210 32.56 22.61 -8.92
N ILE A 211 32.12 21.58 -8.22
CA ILE A 211 31.34 21.66 -6.98
C ILE A 211 32.31 21.44 -5.84
N TYR A 212 32.35 22.38 -4.89
CA TYR A 212 33.11 22.29 -3.66
C TYR A 212 32.19 21.80 -2.54
N ILE A 213 32.64 20.80 -1.82
CA ILE A 213 31.91 20.18 -0.69
C ILE A 213 32.60 20.63 0.59
N GLN A 214 31.81 21.16 1.55
CA GLN A 214 32.29 21.66 2.84
C GLN A 214 31.28 21.29 3.93
#